data_a6d1a17a477779c08ccc8b5ff790da4f
#
_entry.id   a6d1a17a477779c08ccc8b5ff790da4f
#
_cell.length_a   1.000
_cell.length_b   1.000
_cell.length_c   1.000
_cell.angle_alpha   90.00
_cell.angle_beta   90.00
_cell.angle_gamma   90.00
#
_symmetry.space_group_name_H-M   'P 1'
#
loop_
_entity.id
_entity.type
_entity.pdbx_description
1 polymer ?
#
loop_
_entity_poly.entity_id
_entity_poly.type
_entity_poly.pdbx_seq_one_letter_code
_entity_poly.pdbx_strand_id
1 'polypeptide(L)'
;MSKSIFITGTGTDIGKTYVSALIVKKLRQKGNKSAYYKAAMSGNIRCYDGSLIAGDASYVKYISGTEQPIDSMCPYIYENAFSPHLASKIEGNPVEIDVVLNEYKDLCSKYDYITMEGSGAYSVLLHLKNIK
;
A
#
# COMPACT_ATOMS: atom_id res chain seq x y z
N MET A 1 -10.99 -8.82 -15.72
CA MET A 1 -10.83 -7.40 -15.33
C MET A 1 -10.69 -7.31 -13.82
N SER A 2 -9.66 -6.63 -13.35
CA SER A 2 -9.43 -6.51 -11.91
C SER A 2 -10.41 -5.53 -11.26
N LYS A 3 -10.72 -5.79 -9.98
CA LYS A 3 -11.56 -4.92 -9.15
C LYS A 3 -10.72 -4.36 -8.01
N SER A 4 -10.95 -3.10 -7.67
CA SER A 4 -10.25 -2.43 -6.58
C SER A 4 -11.19 -2.16 -5.43
N ILE A 5 -10.70 -2.43 -4.22
CA ILE A 5 -11.38 -2.12 -2.96
C ILE A 5 -10.53 -1.07 -2.26
N PHE A 6 -11.11 0.04 -1.90
CA PHE A 6 -10.40 1.15 -1.27
C PHE A 6 -10.75 1.23 0.21
N ILE A 7 -9.72 1.14 1.06
CA ILE A 7 -9.86 1.26 2.52
C ILE A 7 -9.40 2.64 2.95
N THR A 8 -10.32 3.43 3.45
CA THR A 8 -10.07 4.78 3.95
C THR A 8 -10.64 4.94 5.35
N GLY A 9 -10.24 5.98 6.04
CA GLY A 9 -10.75 6.29 7.36
C GLY A 9 -9.90 7.32 8.07
N THR A 10 -10.48 7.96 9.07
CA THR A 10 -9.77 8.81 10.02
C THR A 10 -9.31 7.95 11.20
N GLY A 11 -8.10 8.19 11.69
CA GLY A 11 -7.58 7.46 12.84
C GLY A 11 -6.26 6.74 12.55
N THR A 12 -5.89 5.83 13.45
CA THR A 12 -4.61 5.14 13.37
C THR A 12 -4.57 4.15 12.20
N ASP A 13 -3.41 4.03 11.58
CA ASP A 13 -3.19 3.13 10.45
C ASP A 13 -3.42 1.66 10.78
N ILE A 14 -3.28 1.27 12.05
CA ILE A 14 -3.40 -0.12 12.51
C ILE A 14 -4.75 -0.73 12.15
N GLY A 15 -5.86 -0.01 12.39
CA GLY A 15 -7.20 -0.50 12.06
C GLY A 15 -7.41 -0.71 10.58
N LYS A 16 -6.97 0.23 9.76
CA LYS A 16 -7.07 0.13 8.30
C LYS A 16 -6.24 -1.02 7.75
N THR A 17 -5.03 -1.17 8.23
CA THR A 17 -4.12 -2.24 7.79
C THR A 17 -4.65 -3.61 8.20
N TYR A 18 -5.21 -3.74 9.39
CA TYR A 18 -5.83 -4.98 9.85
C TYR A 18 -7.01 -5.39 8.96
N VAL A 19 -7.91 -4.45 8.67
CA VAL A 19 -9.06 -4.70 7.78
C VAL A 19 -8.57 -5.07 6.38
N SER A 20 -7.59 -4.37 5.84
CA SER A 20 -7.00 -4.66 4.54
C SER A 20 -6.44 -6.08 4.49
N ALA A 21 -5.71 -6.49 5.53
CA ALA A 21 -5.14 -7.84 5.63
C ALA A 21 -6.22 -8.92 5.63
N LEU A 22 -7.32 -8.69 6.36
CA LEU A 22 -8.43 -9.64 6.41
C LEU A 22 -9.15 -9.77 5.07
N ILE A 23 -9.32 -8.66 4.35
CA ILE A 23 -9.94 -8.67 3.02
C ILE A 23 -9.08 -9.47 2.04
N VAL A 24 -7.78 -9.21 2.00
CA VAL A 24 -6.86 -9.96 1.15
C VAL A 24 -6.90 -11.46 1.49
N LYS A 25 -6.86 -11.77 2.77
CA LYS A 25 -6.95 -13.15 3.25
C LYS A 25 -8.23 -13.84 2.80
N LYS A 26 -9.36 -13.17 2.99
CA LYS A 26 -10.68 -13.73 2.64
C LYS A 26 -10.82 -13.98 1.15
N LEU A 27 -10.39 -13.03 0.34
CA LEU A 27 -10.44 -13.19 -1.12
C LEU A 27 -9.54 -14.33 -1.60
N ARG A 28 -8.37 -14.49 -1.01
CA ARG A 28 -7.49 -15.62 -1.31
C ARG A 28 -8.13 -16.95 -0.93
N GLN A 29 -8.76 -17.03 0.24
CA GLN A 29 -9.44 -18.24 0.69
C GLN A 29 -10.57 -18.66 -0.25
N LYS A 30 -11.16 -17.70 -0.96
CA LYS A 30 -12.21 -17.96 -1.96
C LYS A 30 -11.63 -18.30 -3.34
N GLY A 31 -10.32 -18.39 -3.48
CA GLY A 31 -9.67 -18.76 -4.73
C GLY A 31 -9.33 -17.61 -5.66
N ASN A 32 -9.48 -16.37 -5.22
CA ASN A 32 -9.14 -15.21 -6.02
C ASN A 32 -7.67 -14.84 -5.89
N LYS A 33 -7.08 -14.30 -6.96
CA LYS A 33 -5.78 -13.67 -6.91
C LYS A 33 -5.96 -12.27 -6.35
N SER A 34 -5.50 -12.05 -5.12
CA SER A 34 -5.73 -10.81 -4.37
C SER A 34 -4.43 -10.15 -3.98
N ALA A 35 -4.31 -8.87 -4.25
CA ALA A 35 -3.16 -8.06 -3.93
C ALA A 35 -3.51 -6.96 -2.94
N TYR A 36 -2.48 -6.46 -2.26
CA TYR A 36 -2.53 -5.28 -1.39
C TYR A 36 -1.68 -4.17 -2.01
N TYR A 37 -2.14 -2.93 -1.89
CA TYR A 37 -1.40 -1.78 -2.39
C TYR A 37 -1.60 -0.56 -1.49
N LYS A 38 -0.50 0.07 -1.12
CA LYS A 38 -0.47 1.34 -0.41
C LYS A 38 0.60 2.21 -1.05
N ALA A 39 0.22 3.37 -1.58
CA ALA A 39 1.12 4.21 -2.38
C ALA A 39 2.34 4.67 -1.59
N ALA A 40 2.17 4.99 -0.32
CA ALA A 40 3.26 5.47 0.53
C ALA A 40 3.05 5.04 1.98
N MET A 41 4.11 4.68 2.66
CA MET A 41 4.13 4.32 4.08
C MET A 41 5.18 5.14 4.81
N SER A 42 4.84 5.67 5.99
CA SER A 42 5.77 6.37 6.86
C SER A 42 5.92 5.63 8.20
N GLY A 43 6.94 6.01 8.98
CA GLY A 43 7.19 5.40 10.28
C GLY A 43 7.75 3.98 10.22
N ASN A 44 8.49 3.65 9.18
CA ASN A 44 9.05 2.32 9.01
C ASN A 44 10.37 2.17 9.77
N ILE A 45 10.69 0.93 10.14
CA ILE A 45 11.87 0.61 10.95
C ILE A 45 13.06 0.32 10.04
N ARG A 46 14.20 0.95 10.35
CA ARG A 46 15.47 0.69 9.65
C ARG A 46 16.20 -0.47 10.32
N CYS A 47 16.65 -1.42 9.51
CA CYS A 47 17.45 -2.55 9.96
C CYS A 47 18.94 -2.17 10.07
N TYR A 48 19.73 -3.05 10.72
CA TYR A 48 21.17 -2.87 10.86
C TYR A 48 21.91 -2.79 9.51
N ASP A 49 21.40 -3.44 8.48
CA ASP A 49 21.97 -3.44 7.14
C ASP A 49 21.61 -2.18 6.33
N GLY A 50 20.84 -1.25 6.92
CA GLY A 50 20.40 -0.03 6.28
C GLY A 50 19.09 -0.13 5.50
N SER A 51 18.51 -1.31 5.37
CA SER A 51 17.20 -1.49 4.71
C SER A 51 16.05 -1.03 5.60
N LEU A 52 14.96 -0.58 4.97
CA LEU A 52 13.70 -0.27 5.67
C LEU A 52 12.75 -1.47 5.57
N ILE A 53 12.11 -1.79 6.69
CA ILE A 53 11.03 -2.77 6.72
C ILE A 53 9.72 -2.04 6.40
N ALA A 54 9.05 -2.46 5.34
CA ALA A 54 7.72 -1.96 5.01
C ALA A 54 6.70 -2.54 6.01
N GLY A 55 6.46 -1.84 7.10
CA GLY A 55 5.70 -2.36 8.24
C GLY A 55 4.31 -2.84 7.89
N ASP A 56 3.49 -1.99 7.25
CA ASP A 56 2.12 -2.35 6.89
C ASP A 56 2.09 -3.49 5.86
N ALA A 57 2.95 -3.43 4.87
CA ALA A 57 3.03 -4.48 3.85
C ALA A 57 3.46 -5.83 4.45
N SER A 58 4.44 -5.81 5.36
CA SER A 58 4.88 -7.01 6.06
C SER A 58 3.78 -7.61 6.91
N TYR A 59 3.01 -6.76 7.59
CA TYR A 59 1.88 -7.18 8.40
C TYR A 59 0.79 -7.84 7.55
N VAL A 60 0.42 -7.20 6.43
CA VAL A 60 -0.58 -7.75 5.51
C VAL A 60 -0.12 -9.10 4.96
N LYS A 61 1.14 -9.20 4.59
CA LYS A 61 1.71 -10.45 4.08
C LYS A 61 1.63 -11.56 5.13
N TYR A 62 1.97 -11.25 6.37
CA TYR A 62 1.93 -12.22 7.47
C TYR A 62 0.51 -12.70 7.75
N ILE A 63 -0.45 -11.77 7.90
CA ILE A 63 -1.84 -12.10 8.24
C ILE A 63 -2.54 -12.81 7.08
N SER A 64 -2.39 -12.32 5.85
CA SER A 64 -3.11 -12.84 4.68
C SER A 64 -2.48 -14.10 4.09
N GLY A 65 -1.19 -14.33 4.35
CA GLY A 65 -0.44 -15.42 3.75
C GLY A 65 -0.23 -15.26 2.24
N THR A 66 -0.39 -14.04 1.72
CA THR A 66 -0.23 -13.79 0.28
C THR A 66 1.20 -14.03 -0.19
N GLU A 67 1.33 -14.53 -1.42
CA GLU A 67 2.62 -14.71 -2.08
C GLU A 67 3.12 -13.44 -2.76
N GLN A 68 2.30 -12.37 -2.75
CA GLN A 68 2.67 -11.10 -3.37
C GLN A 68 4.01 -10.59 -2.79
N PRO A 69 4.99 -10.22 -3.65
CA PRO A 69 6.23 -9.62 -3.16
C PRO A 69 5.95 -8.30 -2.44
N ILE A 70 6.62 -8.09 -1.31
CA ILE A 70 6.45 -6.86 -0.52
C ILE A 70 6.78 -5.62 -1.35
N ASP A 71 7.78 -5.70 -2.22
CA ASP A 71 8.19 -4.61 -3.09
C ASP A 71 7.07 -4.11 -4.01
N SER A 72 6.13 -4.99 -4.35
CA SER A 72 4.99 -4.62 -5.19
C SER A 72 3.82 -4.01 -4.40
N MET A 73 3.90 -3.99 -3.08
CA MET A 73 2.82 -3.50 -2.22
C MET A 73 2.88 -2.00 -1.97
N CYS A 74 4.08 -1.40 -1.98
CA CYS A 74 4.25 0.01 -1.69
C CYS A 74 5.52 0.57 -2.35
N PRO A 75 5.38 1.51 -3.30
CA PRO A 75 6.54 2.11 -3.97
C PRO A 75 7.34 3.09 -3.09
N TYR A 76 6.70 3.73 -2.12
CA TYR A 76 7.35 4.75 -1.30
C TYR A 76 7.30 4.41 0.19
N ILE A 77 8.46 4.11 0.75
CA ILE A 77 8.62 3.73 2.16
C ILE A 77 9.49 4.77 2.85
N TYR A 78 8.95 5.41 3.89
CA TYR A 78 9.67 6.44 4.64
C TYR A 78 9.94 6.02 6.07
N GLU A 79 11.10 6.41 6.60
CA GLU A 79 11.47 6.14 7.99
C GLU A 79 10.77 7.09 8.96
N ASN A 80 10.67 8.37 8.60
CA ASN A 80 10.05 9.38 9.45
C ASN A 80 8.56 9.11 9.68
N ALA A 81 8.11 9.20 10.95
CA ALA A 81 6.73 8.90 11.34
C ALA A 81 5.77 10.08 11.15
N PHE A 82 6.05 10.93 10.18
CA PHE A 82 5.16 12.04 9.78
C PHE A 82 4.25 11.64 8.64
N SER A 83 3.36 12.55 8.23
CA SER A 83 2.57 12.30 7.03
C SER A 83 3.50 11.99 5.84
N PRO A 84 3.07 11.15 4.88
CA PRO A 84 3.92 10.83 3.72
C PRO A 84 4.41 12.06 2.98
N HIS A 85 3.61 13.12 2.91
CA HIS A 85 4.00 14.36 2.27
C HIS A 85 5.22 15.01 2.97
N LEU A 86 5.17 15.12 4.29
CA LEU A 86 6.26 15.69 5.08
C LEU A 86 7.49 14.77 5.09
N ALA A 87 7.28 13.48 5.28
CA ALA A 87 8.36 12.49 5.25
C ALA A 87 9.09 12.51 3.90
N SER A 88 8.36 12.61 2.80
CA SER A 88 8.95 12.68 1.47
C SER A 88 9.84 13.89 1.27
N LYS A 89 9.46 15.03 1.85
CA LYS A 89 10.27 16.25 1.80
C LYS A 89 11.55 16.12 2.64
N ILE A 90 11.41 15.58 3.86
CA ILE A 90 12.55 15.42 4.78
C ILE A 90 13.57 14.44 4.21
N GLU A 91 13.12 13.34 3.62
CA GLU A 91 14.00 12.30 3.09
C GLU A 91 14.41 12.51 1.64
N GLY A 92 13.92 13.59 1.01
CA GLY A 92 14.27 13.91 -0.38
C GLY A 92 13.80 12.90 -1.40
N ASN A 93 12.70 12.20 -1.11
CA ASN A 93 12.14 11.16 -1.98
C ASN A 93 10.66 11.43 -2.23
N PRO A 94 10.32 12.36 -3.13
CA PRO A 94 8.94 12.77 -3.38
C PRO A 94 8.13 11.66 -4.06
N VAL A 95 6.84 11.57 -3.73
CA VAL A 95 5.93 10.64 -4.36
C VAL A 95 5.64 11.12 -5.79
N GLU A 96 5.98 10.30 -6.76
CA GLU A 96 5.70 10.56 -8.18
C GLU A 96 4.46 9.78 -8.60
N ILE A 97 3.45 10.50 -9.09
CA ILE A 97 2.16 9.92 -9.46
C ILE A 97 2.32 8.84 -10.55
N ASP A 98 3.20 9.08 -11.52
CA ASP A 98 3.40 8.11 -12.61
C ASP A 98 3.93 6.77 -12.09
N VAL A 99 4.81 6.79 -11.09
CA VAL A 99 5.33 5.56 -10.47
C VAL A 99 4.20 4.82 -9.77
N VAL A 100 3.40 5.52 -8.97
CA VAL A 100 2.25 4.95 -8.26
C VAL A 100 1.27 4.29 -9.24
N LEU A 101 0.95 4.97 -10.32
CA LEU A 101 0.03 4.48 -11.33
C LEU A 101 0.55 3.28 -12.11
N ASN A 102 1.81 3.32 -12.49
CA ASN A 102 2.40 2.23 -13.25
C ASN A 102 2.44 0.94 -12.42
N GLU A 103 2.78 1.05 -11.15
CA GLU A 103 2.77 -0.10 -10.25
C GLU A 103 1.36 -0.63 -10.00
N TYR A 104 0.40 0.27 -9.81
CA TYR A 104 -1.00 -0.12 -9.68
C TYR A 104 -1.50 -0.86 -10.93
N LYS A 105 -1.21 -0.35 -12.12
CA LYS A 105 -1.61 -0.99 -13.37
C LYS A 105 -0.98 -2.37 -13.54
N ASP A 106 0.28 -2.51 -13.11
CA ASP A 106 0.95 -3.80 -13.13
C ASP A 106 0.23 -4.83 -12.24
N LEU A 107 -0.19 -4.41 -11.05
CA LEU A 107 -0.99 -5.27 -10.17
C LEU A 107 -2.34 -5.62 -10.82
N CYS A 108 -2.98 -4.68 -11.48
CA CYS A 108 -4.25 -4.93 -12.18
C CYS A 108 -4.11 -6.00 -13.25
N SER A 109 -2.95 -6.10 -13.89
CA SER A 109 -2.70 -7.12 -14.91
C SER A 109 -2.47 -8.52 -14.34
N LYS A 110 -2.10 -8.61 -13.05
CA LYS A 110 -1.70 -9.86 -12.39
C LYS A 110 -2.72 -10.42 -11.41
N TYR A 111 -3.57 -9.55 -10.85
CA TYR A 111 -4.47 -9.91 -9.76
C TYR A 111 -5.93 -9.58 -10.10
N ASP A 112 -6.85 -10.38 -9.56
CA ASP A 112 -8.29 -10.18 -9.75
C ASP A 112 -8.85 -9.07 -8.87
N TYR A 113 -8.29 -8.92 -7.67
CA TYR A 113 -8.68 -7.91 -6.69
C TYR A 113 -7.46 -7.20 -6.14
N ILE A 114 -7.58 -5.88 -5.98
CA ILE A 114 -6.55 -5.07 -5.34
C ILE A 114 -7.19 -4.31 -4.19
N THR A 115 -6.72 -4.60 -2.98
CA THR A 115 -7.12 -3.86 -1.78
C THR A 115 -6.15 -2.72 -1.58
N MET A 116 -6.63 -1.49 -1.80
CA MET A 116 -5.83 -0.28 -1.65
C MET A 116 -6.10 0.36 -0.30
N GLU A 117 -5.05 0.63 0.44
CA GLU A 117 -5.16 1.36 1.70
C GLU A 117 -4.71 2.80 1.49
N GLY A 118 -5.53 3.76 1.93
CA GLY A 118 -5.18 5.17 1.88
C GLY A 118 -4.14 5.52 2.93
N SER A 119 -3.17 6.35 2.55
CA SER A 119 -2.12 6.83 3.45
C SER A 119 -2.46 8.19 4.08
N GLY A 120 -3.73 8.43 4.35
CA GLY A 120 -4.22 9.69 4.90
C GLY A 120 -4.27 10.83 3.89
N ALA A 121 -3.95 10.58 2.64
CA ALA A 121 -3.89 11.61 1.61
C ALA A 121 -5.10 11.54 0.69
N TYR A 122 -6.04 12.45 0.89
CA TYR A 122 -7.12 12.74 -0.07
C TYR A 122 -6.59 12.98 -1.48
N SER A 123 -5.35 13.49 -1.59
CA SER A 123 -4.74 13.84 -2.86
C SER A 123 -4.52 12.64 -3.79
N VAL A 124 -4.16 11.48 -3.24
CA VAL A 124 -3.97 10.27 -4.05
C VAL A 124 -5.30 9.79 -4.63
N LEU A 125 -6.37 9.85 -3.83
CA LEU A 125 -7.73 9.49 -4.26
C LEU A 125 -8.25 10.39 -5.38
N LEU A 126 -8.03 11.69 -5.25
CA LEU A 126 -8.47 12.65 -6.26
C LEU A 126 -7.76 12.44 -7.59
N HIS A 127 -6.48 12.09 -7.55
CA HIS A 127 -5.72 11.80 -8.75
C HIS A 127 -6.14 10.47 -9.40
N LEU A 128 -6.40 9.45 -8.61
CA LEU A 128 -6.88 8.16 -9.14
C LEU A 128 -8.28 8.27 -9.76
N LYS A 129 -9.15 9.15 -9.24
CA LYS A 129 -10.47 9.40 -9.82
C LYS A 129 -10.43 10.15 -11.16
N ASN A 130 -9.38 10.92 -11.39
CA ASN A 130 -9.22 11.67 -12.63
C ASN A 130 -8.54 10.88 -13.74
N ILE A 131 -8.19 9.63 -13.47
CA ILE A 131 -7.60 8.74 -14.47
C ILE A 131 -8.73 7.88 -15.04
N LYS A 132 -9.15 8.30 -16.18
CA LYS A 132 -10.08 7.52 -16.98
C LYS A 132 -9.31 6.58 -17.89
#